data_305e491638f012febdc2d94e053ba726
#
_entry.id   305e491638f012febdc2d94e053ba726
#
_cell.length_a   1.000
_cell.length_b   1.000
_cell.length_c   1.000
_cell.angle_alpha   90.00
_cell.angle_beta   90.00
_cell.angle_gamma   90.00
#
_symmetry.space_group_name_H-M   'P 1'
#
loop_
_entity.id
_entity.type
_entity.pdbx_description
1 polymer ?
#
loop_
_entity_poly.entity_id
_entity_poly.type
_entity_poly.pdbx_seq_one_letter_code
_entity_poly.pdbx_strand_id
1 'polypeptide(L)'
;LDGKAHACAHTRYRGLNENGSFADYVVVSASNVVELPEGVPVKIAAFLDPLGNAVHTATKVPVDGKKVLVAGYGAIGAMVVEIAAFLGASEIHVSDVKGKALRRCEERASQGGFRDRLFTHQVTNEHRNTMVQQLLEQTGGGVDVAMEISGHPDAINDAIRCTRAGGDVVLLGLPTDSAITLQDFGKNIIFRGLTLHAVVGREMMRTWEIMMELLAKGLDTSFLVTSELPLSQIGEGYRRIHAGAEQKVVLYPSLDRG
;
A
#
# COMPACT_ATOMS: atom_id res chain seq x y z
N LEU A 1 -24.49 -10.04 2.08
CA LEU A 1 -23.38 -9.08 2.33
C LEU A 1 -23.39 -7.88 1.40
N ASP A 2 -24.42 -7.72 0.55
CA ASP A 2 -24.65 -6.53 -0.32
C ASP A 2 -23.37 -6.02 -1.02
N GLY A 3 -22.61 -6.91 -1.67
CA GLY A 3 -21.35 -6.60 -2.33
C GLY A 3 -20.11 -6.51 -1.43
N LYS A 4 -20.25 -6.65 -0.10
CA LYS A 4 -19.15 -6.56 0.86
C LYS A 4 -18.64 -7.94 1.32
N ALA A 5 -18.48 -8.89 0.40
CA ALA A 5 -18.03 -10.24 0.71
C ALA A 5 -16.64 -10.27 1.41
N HIS A 6 -15.78 -9.28 1.14
CA HIS A 6 -14.49 -9.11 1.79
C HIS A 6 -14.57 -8.83 3.31
N ALA A 7 -15.72 -8.39 3.82
CA ALA A 7 -15.97 -8.16 5.24
C ALA A 7 -16.76 -9.33 5.90
N CYS A 8 -16.75 -10.52 5.28
CA CYS A 8 -17.45 -11.70 5.81
C CYS A 8 -16.81 -12.17 7.13
N ALA A 9 -17.64 -12.34 8.17
CA ALA A 9 -17.18 -12.87 9.47
C ALA A 9 -16.65 -14.32 9.40
N HIS A 10 -16.98 -15.05 8.34
CA HIS A 10 -16.54 -16.43 8.11
C HIS A 10 -15.43 -16.56 7.05
N THR A 11 -14.72 -15.45 6.79
CA THR A 11 -13.59 -15.47 5.85
C THR A 11 -12.51 -16.44 6.32
N ARG A 12 -12.04 -17.29 5.40
CA ARG A 12 -10.91 -18.20 5.62
C ARG A 12 -9.74 -17.72 4.80
N TYR A 13 -8.58 -17.64 5.44
CA TYR A 13 -7.35 -17.13 4.84
C TYR A 13 -6.39 -18.28 4.57
N ARG A 14 -6.01 -18.47 3.30
CA ARG A 14 -4.98 -19.43 2.92
C ARG A 14 -3.64 -19.02 3.50
N GLY A 15 -2.94 -20.01 4.04
CA GLY A 15 -1.66 -19.80 4.70
C GLY A 15 -1.78 -19.33 6.16
N LEU A 16 -3.01 -19.08 6.67
CA LEU A 16 -3.26 -18.74 8.08
C LEU A 16 -4.11 -19.81 8.77
N ASN A 17 -5.33 -20.01 8.32
CA ASN A 17 -6.24 -21.02 8.88
C ASN A 17 -6.59 -22.14 7.90
N GLU A 18 -5.96 -22.17 6.76
CA GLU A 18 -5.93 -23.24 5.75
C GLU A 18 -4.51 -23.36 5.18
N ASN A 19 -4.22 -24.50 4.50
CA ASN A 19 -2.95 -24.70 3.80
C ASN A 19 -2.75 -23.59 2.76
N GLY A 20 -1.54 -23.03 2.73
CA GLY A 20 -1.14 -21.94 1.84
C GLY A 20 -0.56 -22.42 0.51
N SER A 21 -0.01 -21.46 -0.24
CA SER A 21 0.54 -21.66 -1.59
C SER A 21 2.08 -21.87 -1.61
N PHE A 22 2.76 -21.92 -0.47
CA PHE A 22 4.16 -22.33 -0.43
C PHE A 22 4.27 -23.86 -0.51
N ALA A 23 3.88 -24.41 -1.65
CA ALA A 23 3.79 -25.83 -1.94
C ALA A 23 3.79 -26.04 -3.46
N ASP A 24 4.05 -27.27 -3.92
CA ASP A 24 3.96 -27.64 -5.35
C ASP A 24 2.53 -27.55 -5.87
N TYR A 25 1.54 -27.80 -5.01
CA TYR A 25 0.11 -27.79 -5.36
C TYR A 25 -0.72 -27.11 -4.27
N VAL A 26 -1.72 -26.37 -4.68
CA VAL A 26 -2.72 -25.78 -3.80
C VAL A 26 -4.11 -26.00 -4.37
N VAL A 27 -5.07 -26.38 -3.51
CA VAL A 27 -6.47 -26.52 -3.91
C VAL A 27 -7.21 -25.22 -3.64
N VAL A 28 -7.84 -24.67 -4.66
CA VAL A 28 -8.65 -23.43 -4.58
C VAL A 28 -10.02 -23.65 -5.17
N SER A 29 -11.02 -22.90 -4.70
CA SER A 29 -12.33 -22.86 -5.35
C SER A 29 -12.20 -22.24 -6.74
N ALA A 30 -12.85 -22.82 -7.74
CA ALA A 30 -12.86 -22.28 -9.10
C ALA A 30 -13.43 -20.85 -9.17
N SER A 31 -14.35 -20.50 -8.26
CA SER A 31 -14.89 -19.13 -8.14
C SER A 31 -13.86 -18.08 -7.69
N ASN A 32 -12.70 -18.52 -7.18
CA ASN A 32 -11.61 -17.66 -6.73
C ASN A 32 -10.45 -17.61 -7.74
N VAL A 33 -10.62 -18.20 -8.91
CA VAL A 33 -9.63 -18.16 -9.99
C VAL A 33 -9.96 -16.99 -10.90
N VAL A 34 -8.95 -16.15 -11.15
CA VAL A 34 -9.06 -15.01 -12.07
C VAL A 34 -8.00 -15.18 -13.14
N GLU A 35 -8.38 -14.98 -14.41
CA GLU A 35 -7.48 -15.04 -15.53
C GLU A 35 -6.51 -13.85 -15.50
N LEU A 36 -5.22 -14.12 -15.71
CA LEU A 36 -4.21 -13.08 -15.78
C LEU A 36 -4.25 -12.44 -17.17
N PRO A 37 -4.29 -11.10 -17.29
CA PRO A 37 -4.24 -10.44 -18.59
C PRO A 37 -2.97 -10.81 -19.37
N GLU A 38 -3.09 -10.89 -20.68
CA GLU A 38 -1.96 -11.14 -21.57
C GLU A 38 -0.87 -10.07 -21.38
N GLY A 39 0.39 -10.49 -21.35
CA GLY A 39 1.54 -9.60 -21.16
C GLY A 39 1.89 -9.29 -19.69
N VAL A 40 1.05 -9.65 -18.70
CA VAL A 40 1.41 -9.49 -17.28
C VAL A 40 2.40 -10.58 -16.86
N PRO A 41 3.62 -10.22 -16.41
CA PRO A 41 4.61 -11.21 -16.00
C PRO A 41 4.14 -12.05 -14.81
N VAL A 42 4.37 -13.36 -14.86
CA VAL A 42 3.98 -14.30 -13.78
C VAL A 42 4.53 -13.89 -12.40
N LYS A 43 5.73 -13.30 -12.36
CA LYS A 43 6.29 -12.79 -11.12
C LYS A 43 5.46 -11.68 -10.45
N ILE A 44 4.70 -10.89 -11.24
CA ILE A 44 3.74 -9.92 -10.70
C ILE A 44 2.53 -10.65 -10.14
N ALA A 45 2.08 -11.74 -10.79
CA ALA A 45 0.97 -12.55 -10.30
C ALA A 45 1.20 -13.08 -8.88
N ALA A 46 2.44 -13.37 -8.50
CA ALA A 46 2.80 -13.85 -7.17
C ALA A 46 2.47 -12.88 -6.02
N PHE A 47 2.21 -11.61 -6.30
CA PHE A 47 1.84 -10.61 -5.28
C PHE A 47 0.60 -9.77 -5.62
N LEU A 48 -0.30 -10.28 -6.47
CA LEU A 48 -1.58 -9.63 -6.75
C LEU A 48 -2.45 -9.47 -5.50
N ASP A 49 -2.30 -10.34 -4.50
CA ASP A 49 -2.97 -10.20 -3.21
C ASP A 49 -2.63 -8.86 -2.53
N PRO A 50 -1.37 -8.56 -2.16
CA PRO A 50 -1.04 -7.26 -1.59
C PRO A 50 -1.20 -6.09 -2.58
N LEU A 51 -1.05 -6.31 -3.89
CA LEU A 51 -1.36 -5.30 -4.90
C LEU A 51 -2.85 -4.94 -4.88
N GLY A 52 -3.74 -5.91 -4.70
CA GLY A 52 -5.16 -5.66 -4.54
C GLY A 52 -5.49 -4.81 -3.32
N ASN A 53 -4.77 -5.00 -2.20
CA ASN A 53 -4.92 -4.13 -1.02
C ASN A 53 -4.48 -2.68 -1.35
N ALA A 54 -3.39 -2.52 -2.09
CA ALA A 54 -2.92 -1.21 -2.55
C ALA A 54 -3.91 -0.55 -3.52
N VAL A 55 -4.47 -1.30 -4.47
CA VAL A 55 -5.50 -0.81 -5.39
C VAL A 55 -6.75 -0.38 -4.63
N HIS A 56 -7.26 -1.21 -3.71
CA HIS A 56 -8.43 -0.85 -2.90
C HIS A 56 -8.20 0.44 -2.10
N THR A 57 -6.99 0.61 -1.55
CA THR A 57 -6.63 1.81 -0.79
C THR A 57 -6.55 3.04 -1.70
N ALA A 58 -5.80 2.95 -2.80
CA ALA A 58 -5.56 4.08 -3.69
C ALA A 58 -6.79 4.50 -4.51
N THR A 59 -7.77 3.60 -4.65
CA THR A 59 -9.03 3.87 -5.37
C THR A 59 -10.24 4.06 -4.46
N LYS A 60 -10.02 4.07 -3.14
CA LYS A 60 -11.11 4.28 -2.16
C LYS A 60 -11.80 5.62 -2.34
N VAL A 61 -11.02 6.63 -2.66
CA VAL A 61 -11.47 7.96 -3.08
C VAL A 61 -10.71 8.39 -4.33
N PRO A 62 -11.29 9.18 -5.24
CA PRO A 62 -10.59 9.66 -6.43
C PRO A 62 -9.35 10.47 -6.06
N VAL A 63 -8.21 10.23 -6.75
CA VAL A 63 -6.93 10.92 -6.52
C VAL A 63 -6.46 11.77 -7.69
N ASP A 64 -7.11 11.69 -8.85
CA ASP A 64 -6.77 12.47 -10.02
C ASP A 64 -6.81 13.97 -9.74
N GLY A 65 -5.73 14.68 -10.06
CA GLY A 65 -5.54 16.11 -9.78
C GLY A 65 -5.39 16.48 -8.30
N LYS A 66 -5.40 15.52 -7.38
CA LYS A 66 -5.35 15.75 -5.93
C LYS A 66 -3.94 15.66 -5.36
N LYS A 67 -3.73 16.37 -4.24
CA LYS A 67 -2.56 16.19 -3.38
C LYS A 67 -2.80 15.00 -2.46
N VAL A 68 -1.88 14.04 -2.46
CA VAL A 68 -2.00 12.83 -1.65
C VAL A 68 -0.81 12.68 -0.70
N LEU A 69 -1.05 12.13 0.49
CA LEU A 69 -0.01 11.66 1.41
C LEU A 69 -0.10 10.13 1.51
N VAL A 70 1.04 9.46 1.39
CA VAL A 70 1.18 8.04 1.71
C VAL A 70 2.08 7.92 2.94
N ALA A 71 1.54 7.52 4.07
CA ALA A 71 2.27 7.32 5.31
C ALA A 71 2.74 5.86 5.44
N GLY A 72 4.05 5.65 5.26
CA GLY A 72 4.72 4.35 5.20
C GLY A 72 5.06 3.91 3.77
N TYR A 73 6.37 3.77 3.47
CA TYR A 73 6.89 3.31 2.18
C TYR A 73 7.50 1.89 2.29
N GLY A 74 6.70 0.96 2.81
CA GLY A 74 6.93 -0.47 2.69
C GLY A 74 6.48 -1.00 1.32
N ALA A 75 6.41 -2.32 1.14
CA ALA A 75 6.00 -2.91 -0.14
C ALA A 75 4.61 -2.45 -0.61
N ILE A 76 3.62 -2.38 0.31
CA ILE A 76 2.27 -1.91 -0.05
C ILE A 76 2.27 -0.40 -0.29
N GLY A 77 2.95 0.39 0.56
CA GLY A 77 3.06 1.83 0.35
C GLY A 77 3.70 2.20 -0.99
N ALA A 78 4.73 1.46 -1.43
CA ALA A 78 5.34 1.66 -2.73
C ALA A 78 4.36 1.39 -3.89
N MET A 79 3.49 0.35 -3.78
CA MET A 79 2.42 0.12 -4.75
C MET A 79 1.38 1.25 -4.73
N VAL A 80 0.99 1.74 -3.54
CA VAL A 80 0.03 2.84 -3.41
C VAL A 80 0.57 4.11 -4.06
N VAL A 81 1.84 4.44 -3.86
CA VAL A 81 2.50 5.59 -4.50
C VAL A 81 2.49 5.47 -6.03
N GLU A 82 2.84 4.28 -6.54
CA GLU A 82 2.86 4.03 -7.98
C GLU A 82 1.45 4.15 -8.59
N ILE A 83 0.44 3.60 -7.90
CA ILE A 83 -0.96 3.69 -8.33
C ILE A 83 -1.46 5.15 -8.30
N ALA A 84 -1.14 5.91 -7.23
CA ALA A 84 -1.53 7.31 -7.13
C ALA A 84 -0.89 8.16 -8.23
N ALA A 85 0.38 7.91 -8.56
CA ALA A 85 1.06 8.56 -9.69
C ALA A 85 0.42 8.21 -11.03
N PHE A 86 0.11 6.92 -11.24
CA PHE A 86 -0.53 6.40 -12.46
C PHE A 86 -1.94 6.97 -12.66
N LEU A 87 -2.68 7.15 -11.56
CA LEU A 87 -4.03 7.72 -11.55
C LEU A 87 -4.07 9.25 -11.61
N GLY A 88 -2.93 9.94 -11.75
CA GLY A 88 -2.90 11.37 -12.01
C GLY A 88 -2.90 12.27 -10.76
N ALA A 89 -2.47 11.79 -9.58
CA ALA A 89 -2.27 12.66 -8.42
C ALA A 89 -1.34 13.83 -8.77
N SER A 90 -1.72 15.05 -8.40
CA SER A 90 -0.97 16.27 -8.74
C SER A 90 0.29 16.43 -7.88
N GLU A 91 0.20 16.05 -6.60
CA GLU A 91 1.32 16.02 -5.67
C GLU A 91 1.25 14.73 -4.86
N ILE A 92 2.40 14.08 -4.66
CA ILE A 92 2.51 12.85 -3.89
C ILE A 92 3.53 13.09 -2.78
N HIS A 93 3.04 13.18 -1.56
CA HIS A 93 3.85 13.25 -0.35
C HIS A 93 4.01 11.84 0.22
N VAL A 94 5.24 11.48 0.61
CA VAL A 94 5.53 10.16 1.19
C VAL A 94 6.27 10.36 2.50
N SER A 95 5.75 9.83 3.58
CA SER A 95 6.42 9.85 4.87
C SER A 95 6.85 8.46 5.33
N ASP A 96 8.07 8.34 5.85
CA ASP A 96 8.59 7.10 6.44
C ASP A 96 9.64 7.43 7.52
N VAL A 97 9.79 6.57 8.51
CA VAL A 97 10.85 6.69 9.53
C VAL A 97 12.22 6.26 8.98
N LYS A 98 12.24 5.46 7.91
CA LYS A 98 13.46 4.90 7.31
C LYS A 98 13.90 5.74 6.11
N GLY A 99 14.94 6.53 6.25
CA GLY A 99 15.50 7.31 5.14
C GLY A 99 15.89 6.46 3.91
N LYS A 100 16.28 5.18 4.10
CA LYS A 100 16.53 4.24 2.99
C LYS A 100 15.26 3.97 2.16
N ALA A 101 14.10 3.91 2.80
CA ALA A 101 12.82 3.72 2.10
C ALA A 101 12.51 4.93 1.22
N LEU A 102 12.70 6.15 1.74
CA LEU A 102 12.47 7.38 1.00
C LEU A 102 13.41 7.53 -0.19
N ARG A 103 14.69 7.21 -0.04
CA ARG A 103 15.63 7.21 -1.19
C ARG A 103 15.18 6.27 -2.30
N ARG A 104 14.72 5.05 -1.96
CA ARG A 104 14.16 4.12 -2.97
C ARG A 104 12.91 4.69 -3.64
N CYS A 105 12.08 5.44 -2.89
CA CYS A 105 10.92 6.13 -3.44
C CYS A 105 11.35 7.17 -4.48
N GLU A 106 12.34 7.98 -4.18
CA GLU A 106 12.88 9.01 -5.08
C GLU A 106 13.52 8.42 -6.34
N GLU A 107 14.30 7.35 -6.18
CA GLU A 107 14.90 6.59 -7.29
C GLU A 107 13.80 6.03 -8.21
N ARG A 108 12.77 5.41 -7.63
CA ARG A 108 11.64 4.87 -8.39
C ARG A 108 10.85 5.97 -9.11
N ALA A 109 10.57 7.09 -8.44
CA ALA A 109 9.87 8.21 -9.04
C ALA A 109 10.61 8.81 -10.23
N SER A 110 11.96 8.86 -10.16
CA SER A 110 12.80 9.29 -11.29
C SER A 110 12.69 8.34 -12.47
N GLN A 111 12.67 7.03 -12.25
CA GLN A 111 12.49 6.01 -13.28
C GLN A 111 11.06 6.00 -13.84
N GLY A 112 10.06 6.22 -12.99
CA GLY A 112 8.64 6.23 -13.34
C GLY A 112 8.12 7.55 -13.91
N GLY A 113 8.97 8.59 -14.01
CA GLY A 113 8.62 9.86 -14.65
C GLY A 113 7.68 10.76 -13.82
N PHE A 114 7.61 10.57 -12.48
CA PHE A 114 6.79 11.41 -11.60
C PHE A 114 7.59 12.08 -10.47
N ARG A 115 8.92 12.20 -10.64
CA ARG A 115 9.80 12.79 -9.62
C ARG A 115 9.50 14.26 -9.30
N ASP A 116 9.03 14.99 -10.26
CA ASP A 116 8.63 16.41 -10.16
C ASP A 116 7.38 16.64 -9.28
N ARG A 117 6.57 15.59 -9.11
CA ARG A 117 5.37 15.59 -8.26
C ARG A 117 5.58 14.90 -6.91
N LEU A 118 6.78 14.34 -6.64
CA LEU A 118 7.08 13.61 -5.43
C LEU A 118 7.80 14.47 -4.39
N PHE A 119 7.32 14.42 -3.15
CA PHE A 119 7.89 15.04 -1.96
C PHE A 119 8.08 13.99 -0.87
N THR A 120 9.28 13.84 -0.33
CA THR A 120 9.57 12.86 0.72
C THR A 120 9.80 13.53 2.05
N HIS A 121 9.31 12.89 3.13
CA HIS A 121 9.35 13.41 4.49
C HIS A 121 9.87 12.33 5.44
N GLN A 122 11.11 12.49 5.94
CA GLN A 122 11.60 11.58 6.97
C GLN A 122 11.01 11.98 8.33
N VAL A 123 10.37 11.00 8.99
CA VAL A 123 9.74 11.20 10.29
C VAL A 123 10.66 10.67 11.39
N THR A 124 10.99 11.53 12.36
CA THR A 124 11.62 11.11 13.61
C THR A 124 10.77 11.62 14.78
N ASN A 125 10.90 11.01 15.94
CA ASN A 125 10.12 11.44 17.11
C ASN A 125 10.35 12.92 17.46
N GLU A 126 11.57 13.42 17.27
CA GLU A 126 11.95 14.80 17.56
C GLU A 126 11.41 15.79 16.53
N HIS A 127 11.30 15.39 15.26
CA HIS A 127 10.92 16.27 14.16
C HIS A 127 9.52 16.05 13.60
N ARG A 128 8.71 15.19 14.24
CA ARG A 128 7.35 14.86 13.78
C ARG A 128 6.46 16.10 13.59
N ASN A 129 6.42 16.98 14.59
CA ASN A 129 5.62 18.20 14.51
C ASN A 129 6.13 19.15 13.41
N THR A 130 7.45 19.24 13.24
CA THR A 130 8.07 20.05 12.17
C THR A 130 7.69 19.49 10.80
N MET A 131 7.73 18.16 10.63
CA MET A 131 7.32 17.51 9.37
C MET A 131 5.87 17.82 9.02
N VAL A 132 4.94 17.70 9.98
CA VAL A 132 3.53 18.04 9.75
C VAL A 132 3.38 19.51 9.36
N GLN A 133 4.06 20.42 10.06
CA GLN A 133 4.02 21.84 9.76
C GLN A 133 4.54 22.16 8.35
N GLN A 134 5.70 21.59 7.98
CA GLN A 134 6.28 21.76 6.65
C GLN A 134 5.36 21.23 5.55
N LEU A 135 4.72 20.07 5.75
CA LEU A 135 3.77 19.53 4.79
C LEU A 135 2.55 20.43 4.65
N LEU A 136 1.99 20.94 5.75
CA LEU A 136 0.87 21.88 5.70
C LEU A 136 1.23 23.17 4.95
N GLU A 137 2.42 23.72 5.15
CA GLU A 137 2.92 24.89 4.44
C GLU A 137 3.11 24.61 2.94
N GLN A 138 3.75 23.51 2.58
CA GLN A 138 3.99 23.10 1.20
C GLN A 138 2.69 22.86 0.42
N THR A 139 1.69 22.30 1.07
CA THR A 139 0.40 21.96 0.46
C THR A 139 -0.63 23.10 0.50
N GLY A 140 -0.34 24.18 1.23
CA GLY A 140 -1.30 25.27 1.43
C GLY A 140 -2.47 24.89 2.36
N GLY A 141 -2.20 24.07 3.39
CA GLY A 141 -3.18 23.73 4.43
C GLY A 141 -3.52 22.25 4.54
N GLY A 142 -2.81 21.39 3.84
CA GLY A 142 -2.93 19.92 3.93
C GLY A 142 -3.23 19.25 2.59
N VAL A 143 -3.08 17.94 2.57
CA VAL A 143 -3.40 17.11 1.40
C VAL A 143 -4.90 16.85 1.29
N ASP A 144 -5.37 16.55 0.08
CA ASP A 144 -6.77 16.17 -0.15
C ASP A 144 -7.07 14.78 0.43
N VAL A 145 -6.13 13.86 0.27
CA VAL A 145 -6.27 12.45 0.69
C VAL A 145 -5.00 12.01 1.39
N ALA A 146 -5.11 11.54 2.62
CA ALA A 146 -4.01 10.84 3.30
C ALA A 146 -4.30 9.34 3.37
N MET A 147 -3.33 8.51 2.97
CA MET A 147 -3.40 7.06 2.98
C MET A 147 -2.40 6.51 4.00
N GLU A 148 -2.89 5.95 5.10
CA GLU A 148 -2.07 5.39 6.16
C GLU A 148 -1.90 3.88 5.94
N ILE A 149 -0.64 3.46 5.76
CA ILE A 149 -0.27 2.09 5.35
C ILE A 149 0.54 1.36 6.44
N SER A 150 1.17 2.11 7.34
CA SER A 150 2.11 1.54 8.30
C SER A 150 1.44 0.84 9.48
N GLY A 151 0.23 1.28 9.87
CA GLY A 151 -0.46 0.86 11.08
C GLY A 151 0.11 1.44 12.38
N HIS A 152 1.11 2.33 12.29
CA HIS A 152 1.66 2.93 13.50
C HIS A 152 0.73 4.03 14.04
N PRO A 153 0.39 4.03 15.36
CA PRO A 153 -0.54 5.00 15.94
C PRO A 153 -0.19 6.47 15.66
N ASP A 154 1.10 6.80 15.69
CA ASP A 154 1.55 8.14 15.36
C ASP A 154 1.38 8.47 13.88
N ALA A 155 1.59 7.52 12.96
CA ALA A 155 1.38 7.76 11.54
C ALA A 155 -0.09 7.98 11.20
N ILE A 156 -1.01 7.32 11.93
CA ILE A 156 -2.46 7.57 11.85
C ILE A 156 -2.76 9.02 12.26
N ASN A 157 -2.20 9.48 13.39
CA ASN A 157 -2.37 10.85 13.85
C ASN A 157 -1.74 11.87 12.89
N ASP A 158 -0.58 11.58 12.32
CA ASP A 158 0.06 12.45 11.33
C ASP A 158 -0.77 12.53 10.04
N ALA A 159 -1.30 11.40 9.54
CA ALA A 159 -2.19 11.38 8.39
C ALA A 159 -3.44 12.27 8.61
N ILE A 160 -4.06 12.18 9.79
CA ILE A 160 -5.20 13.03 10.18
C ILE A 160 -4.79 14.50 10.20
N ARG A 161 -3.66 14.85 10.81
CA ARG A 161 -3.17 16.23 10.93
C ARG A 161 -2.78 16.84 9.59
N CYS A 162 -2.19 16.05 8.70
CA CYS A 162 -1.74 16.48 7.38
C CYS A 162 -2.86 16.60 6.35
N THR A 163 -4.05 16.07 6.61
CA THR A 163 -5.21 16.18 5.71
C THR A 163 -5.87 17.54 5.85
N ARG A 164 -6.26 18.21 4.76
CA ARG A 164 -6.98 19.50 4.81
C ARG A 164 -8.40 19.34 5.37
N ALA A 165 -9.03 20.46 5.74
CA ALA A 165 -10.45 20.45 6.11
C ALA A 165 -11.32 19.93 4.94
N GLY A 166 -12.29 19.07 5.26
CA GLY A 166 -13.15 18.38 4.28
C GLY A 166 -12.42 17.31 3.45
N GLY A 167 -11.20 16.92 3.84
CA GLY A 167 -10.43 15.87 3.15
C GLY A 167 -10.72 14.48 3.67
N ASP A 168 -10.05 13.51 3.07
CA ASP A 168 -10.25 12.07 3.29
C ASP A 168 -9.00 11.42 3.90
N VAL A 169 -9.19 10.56 4.89
CA VAL A 169 -8.14 9.71 5.47
C VAL A 169 -8.47 8.26 5.22
N VAL A 170 -7.64 7.56 4.47
CA VAL A 170 -7.81 6.14 4.14
C VAL A 170 -6.86 5.31 5.01
N LEU A 171 -7.40 4.41 5.81
CA LEU A 171 -6.69 3.62 6.80
C LEU A 171 -6.63 2.16 6.34
N LEU A 172 -5.44 1.67 6.01
CA LEU A 172 -5.16 0.28 5.67
C LEU A 172 -4.28 -0.41 6.71
N GLY A 173 -3.30 0.32 7.27
CA GLY A 173 -2.35 -0.24 8.21
C GLY A 173 -3.04 -0.82 9.45
N LEU A 174 -2.64 -2.05 9.86
CA LEU A 174 -3.18 -2.70 11.05
C LEU A 174 -2.30 -2.36 12.25
N PRO A 175 -2.82 -1.63 13.26
CA PRO A 175 -2.10 -1.41 14.50
C PRO A 175 -1.82 -2.72 15.22
N THR A 176 -0.62 -2.83 15.81
CA THR A 176 -0.27 -3.94 16.71
C THR A 176 -0.92 -3.80 18.08
N ASP A 177 -1.18 -2.56 18.48
CA ASP A 177 -1.81 -2.25 19.76
C ASP A 177 -3.33 -2.42 19.64
N SER A 178 -3.94 -2.96 20.68
CA SER A 178 -5.40 -3.16 20.76
C SER A 178 -6.20 -1.86 20.92
N ALA A 179 -5.52 -0.77 21.30
CA ALA A 179 -6.11 0.56 21.43
C ALA A 179 -5.15 1.62 20.90
N ILE A 180 -5.68 2.61 20.20
CA ILE A 180 -4.94 3.79 19.73
C ILE A 180 -5.61 5.06 20.24
N THR A 181 -4.80 6.09 20.53
CA THR A 181 -5.31 7.41 20.90
C THR A 181 -5.31 8.30 19.66
N LEU A 182 -6.48 8.84 19.30
CA LEU A 182 -6.61 9.91 18.32
C LEU A 182 -6.47 11.26 19.02
N GLN A 183 -5.40 12.00 18.68
CA GLN A 183 -5.06 13.25 19.33
C GLN A 183 -6.04 14.36 18.93
N ASP A 184 -6.52 15.14 19.92
CA ASP A 184 -7.43 16.27 19.69
C ASP A 184 -8.60 15.94 18.74
N PHE A 185 -9.29 14.81 19.00
CA PHE A 185 -10.34 14.26 18.14
C PHE A 185 -11.34 15.32 17.66
N GLY A 186 -11.84 16.16 18.59
CA GLY A 186 -12.77 17.24 18.23
C GLY A 186 -12.18 18.23 17.24
N LYS A 187 -10.96 18.73 17.50
CA LYS A 187 -10.27 19.71 16.68
C LYS A 187 -9.81 19.13 15.34
N ASN A 188 -9.18 17.96 15.38
CA ASN A 188 -8.48 17.40 14.21
C ASN A 188 -9.42 16.65 13.26
N ILE A 189 -10.57 16.15 13.75
CA ILE A 189 -11.49 15.37 12.93
C ILE A 189 -12.84 16.09 12.79
N ILE A 190 -13.54 16.35 13.91
CA ILE A 190 -14.92 16.84 13.87
C ILE A 190 -14.99 18.26 13.27
N PHE A 191 -14.25 19.22 13.86
CA PHE A 191 -14.28 20.62 13.38
C PHE A 191 -13.70 20.78 11.96
N ARG A 192 -12.91 19.81 11.49
CA ARG A 192 -12.36 19.83 10.13
C ARG A 192 -13.21 19.03 9.15
N GLY A 193 -14.25 18.34 9.61
CA GLY A 193 -15.15 17.56 8.76
C GLY A 193 -14.43 16.47 7.97
N LEU A 194 -13.45 15.78 8.57
CA LEU A 194 -12.72 14.73 7.88
C LEU A 194 -13.58 13.48 7.71
N THR A 195 -13.39 12.79 6.58
CA THR A 195 -13.94 11.45 6.38
C THR A 195 -12.84 10.42 6.60
N LEU A 196 -13.08 9.44 7.49
CA LEU A 196 -12.16 8.33 7.73
C LEU A 196 -12.71 7.07 7.06
N HIS A 197 -11.93 6.49 6.16
CA HIS A 197 -12.26 5.28 5.41
C HIS A 197 -11.41 4.12 5.93
N ALA A 198 -12.01 3.10 6.52
CA ALA A 198 -11.32 1.84 6.82
C ALA A 198 -11.28 0.96 5.58
N VAL A 199 -10.12 0.39 5.29
CA VAL A 199 -9.92 -0.55 4.18
C VAL A 199 -9.52 -1.90 4.74
N VAL A 200 -10.23 -2.94 4.34
CA VAL A 200 -9.89 -4.33 4.65
C VAL A 200 -9.86 -5.15 3.36
N GLY A 201 -8.72 -5.80 3.13
CA GLY A 201 -8.57 -6.71 1.98
C GLY A 201 -8.93 -6.04 0.64
N ARG A 202 -9.70 -6.75 -0.15
CA ARG A 202 -10.11 -6.37 -1.51
C ARG A 202 -11.61 -6.50 -1.64
N GLU A 203 -12.29 -5.49 -2.15
CA GLU A 203 -13.68 -5.65 -2.58
C GLU A 203 -13.74 -6.73 -3.67
N MET A 204 -14.32 -7.89 -3.33
CA MET A 204 -14.35 -9.04 -4.22
C MET A 204 -14.95 -8.65 -5.58
N MET A 205 -14.32 -9.14 -6.65
CA MET A 205 -14.53 -8.82 -8.07
C MET A 205 -14.11 -7.38 -8.43
N ARG A 206 -14.70 -6.34 -7.84
CA ARG A 206 -14.42 -4.94 -8.20
C ARG A 206 -12.94 -4.56 -8.12
N THR A 207 -12.27 -4.88 -7.01
CA THR A 207 -10.84 -4.58 -6.88
C THR A 207 -10.01 -5.36 -7.90
N TRP A 208 -10.39 -6.60 -8.20
CA TRP A 208 -9.73 -7.41 -9.22
C TRP A 208 -9.92 -6.82 -10.62
N GLU A 209 -11.11 -6.40 -10.99
CA GLU A 209 -11.41 -5.74 -12.26
C GLU A 209 -10.55 -4.47 -12.43
N ILE A 210 -10.54 -3.59 -11.43
CA ILE A 210 -9.73 -2.38 -11.45
C ILE A 210 -8.23 -2.73 -11.55
N MET A 211 -7.74 -3.68 -10.76
CA MET A 211 -6.34 -4.09 -10.76
C MET A 211 -5.92 -4.63 -12.14
N MET A 212 -6.72 -5.50 -12.75
CA MET A 212 -6.44 -6.04 -14.08
C MET A 212 -6.47 -4.95 -15.14
N GLU A 213 -7.39 -3.99 -15.05
CA GLU A 213 -7.45 -2.84 -15.94
C GLU A 213 -6.20 -1.95 -15.81
N LEU A 214 -5.75 -1.66 -14.60
CA LEU A 214 -4.53 -0.87 -14.36
C LEU A 214 -3.28 -1.57 -14.92
N LEU A 215 -3.16 -2.89 -14.71
CA LEU A 215 -2.06 -3.68 -15.25
C LEU A 215 -2.08 -3.72 -16.78
N ALA A 216 -3.26 -3.90 -17.39
CA ALA A 216 -3.43 -3.88 -18.83
C ALA A 216 -3.11 -2.51 -19.45
N LYS A 217 -3.33 -1.42 -18.71
CA LYS A 217 -2.96 -0.04 -19.09
C LYS A 217 -1.48 0.29 -18.84
N GLY A 218 -0.69 -0.65 -18.34
CA GLY A 218 0.74 -0.49 -18.16
C GLY A 218 1.18 -0.04 -16.75
N LEU A 219 0.35 -0.20 -15.72
CA LEU A 219 0.82 -0.03 -14.33
C LEU A 219 1.99 -1.00 -14.07
N ASP A 220 3.17 -0.46 -13.83
CA ASP A 220 4.38 -1.26 -13.56
C ASP A 220 4.64 -1.37 -12.05
N THR A 221 4.57 -2.58 -11.54
CA THR A 221 4.93 -2.93 -10.16
C THR A 221 6.09 -3.91 -10.09
N SER A 222 6.73 -4.21 -11.21
CA SER A 222 7.80 -5.21 -11.33
C SER A 222 9.06 -4.85 -10.54
N PHE A 223 9.31 -3.56 -10.31
CA PHE A 223 10.42 -3.04 -9.51
C PHE A 223 10.42 -3.53 -8.05
N LEU A 224 9.28 -4.01 -7.55
CA LEU A 224 9.16 -4.56 -6.20
C LEU A 224 9.80 -5.95 -6.09
N VAL A 225 9.88 -6.71 -7.18
CA VAL A 225 10.53 -8.04 -7.18
C VAL A 225 12.04 -7.84 -7.20
N THR A 226 12.64 -7.89 -6.04
CA THR A 226 14.08 -7.63 -5.86
C THR A 226 14.90 -8.92 -5.85
N SER A 227 14.26 -10.08 -5.70
CA SER A 227 14.93 -11.39 -5.72
C SER A 227 13.95 -12.49 -6.13
N GLU A 228 14.49 -13.48 -6.81
CA GLU A 228 13.78 -14.70 -7.25
C GLU A 228 14.56 -15.91 -6.74
N LEU A 229 13.91 -16.83 -6.01
CA LEU A 229 14.55 -17.98 -5.37
C LEU A 229 13.74 -19.26 -5.59
N PRO A 230 14.38 -20.44 -5.53
CA PRO A 230 13.68 -21.71 -5.39
C PRO A 230 12.83 -21.73 -4.11
N LEU A 231 11.71 -22.45 -4.12
CA LEU A 231 10.84 -22.60 -2.95
C LEU A 231 11.59 -23.19 -1.75
N SER A 232 12.54 -24.10 -1.99
CA SER A 232 13.42 -24.69 -0.96
C SER A 232 14.24 -23.65 -0.19
N GLN A 233 14.47 -22.46 -0.77
CA GLN A 233 15.21 -21.38 -0.15
C GLN A 233 14.32 -20.33 0.55
N ILE A 234 13.08 -20.70 0.92
CA ILE A 234 12.15 -19.79 1.61
C ILE A 234 12.75 -19.15 2.86
N GLY A 235 13.54 -19.91 3.65
CA GLY A 235 14.22 -19.38 4.84
C GLY A 235 15.24 -18.29 4.52
N GLU A 236 15.93 -18.36 3.37
CA GLU A 236 16.82 -17.32 2.88
C GLU A 236 16.02 -16.08 2.46
N GLY A 237 14.92 -16.25 1.74
CA GLY A 237 14.03 -15.17 1.38
C GLY A 237 13.54 -14.38 2.60
N TYR A 238 13.10 -15.06 3.64
CA TYR A 238 12.71 -14.43 4.92
C TYR A 238 13.85 -13.65 5.56
N ARG A 239 15.06 -14.23 5.62
CA ARG A 239 16.24 -13.53 6.20
C ARG A 239 16.55 -12.24 5.44
N ARG A 240 16.52 -12.24 4.10
CA ARG A 240 16.77 -11.05 3.26
C ARG A 240 15.74 -9.95 3.47
N ILE A 241 14.45 -10.33 3.56
CA ILE A 241 13.37 -9.37 3.83
C ILE A 241 13.53 -8.76 5.23
N HIS A 242 13.78 -9.57 6.25
CA HIS A 242 13.98 -9.08 7.62
C HIS A 242 15.19 -8.17 7.77
N ALA A 243 16.27 -8.44 7.03
CA ALA A 243 17.44 -7.57 6.97
C ALA A 243 17.17 -6.24 6.23
N GLY A 244 15.98 -6.06 5.64
CA GLY A 244 15.63 -4.89 4.83
C GLY A 244 16.43 -4.76 3.53
N ALA A 245 17.06 -5.89 3.09
CA ALA A 245 17.81 -5.95 1.85
C ALA A 245 16.87 -6.02 0.63
N GLU A 246 15.73 -6.70 0.80
CA GLU A 246 14.77 -6.99 -0.25
C GLU A 246 13.39 -6.37 0.05
N GLN A 247 12.61 -6.09 -1.02
CA GLN A 247 11.21 -5.64 -0.89
C GLN A 247 10.24 -6.78 -1.10
N LYS A 248 10.41 -7.55 -2.17
CA LYS A 248 9.65 -8.75 -2.49
C LYS A 248 10.57 -9.84 -3.01
N VAL A 249 10.46 -11.02 -2.42
CA VAL A 249 11.12 -12.24 -2.90
C VAL A 249 10.05 -13.14 -3.51
N VAL A 250 10.19 -13.49 -4.77
CA VAL A 250 9.32 -14.47 -5.45
C VAL A 250 9.95 -15.85 -5.36
N LEU A 251 9.14 -16.85 -5.01
CA LEU A 251 9.57 -18.23 -4.87
C LEU A 251 9.00 -19.08 -5.98
N TYR A 252 9.84 -19.91 -6.60
CA TYR A 252 9.47 -20.79 -7.71
C TYR A 252 9.60 -22.26 -7.31
N PRO A 253 8.50 -23.01 -7.21
CA PRO A 253 8.56 -24.47 -6.96
C PRO A 253 9.31 -25.22 -8.06
N SER A 254 9.21 -24.76 -9.31
CA SER A 254 9.84 -25.38 -10.47
C SER A 254 11.37 -25.27 -10.51
N LEU A 255 11.97 -24.31 -9.81
CA LEU A 255 13.43 -24.14 -9.76
C LEU A 255 14.13 -25.23 -8.93
N ASP A 256 13.37 -25.99 -8.14
CA ASP A 256 13.88 -27.13 -7.36
C ASP A 256 13.97 -28.44 -8.17
N ARG A 257 13.51 -28.43 -9.43
CA ARG A 257 13.40 -29.62 -10.28
C ARG A 257 14.46 -29.70 -11.38
N GLY A 258 15.49 -28.84 -11.29
CA GLY A 258 16.62 -28.83 -12.20
C GLY A 258 17.76 -29.78 -11.79
#